data_a76eb61b38a58315ecbc3b5902192d73
#
_entry.id   a76eb61b38a58315ecbc3b5902192d73
#
_cell.length_a   1.000
_cell.length_b   1.000
_cell.length_c   1.000
_cell.angle_alpha   90.00
_cell.angle_beta   90.00
_cell.angle_gamma   90.00
#
_symmetry.space_group_name_H-M   'P 1'
#
loop_
_entity.id
_entity.type
_entity.pdbx_description
1 polymer ?
#
loop_
_entity_poly.entity_id
_entity_poly.type
_entity_poly.pdbx_seq_one_letter_code
_entity_poly.pdbx_strand_id
1 'polypeptide(L)'
;MERADPNAIYALLQRLNIPFRKVEHPAASSMEDLSAVEAQLRQPGASQAFCKNLFLCNRQKTVFYLLLIREDKRFKTSVVSKLIGASRLSFGEEDKLYALLGVHPGAITPLGLVFDAEHQVRLLMDRDLLSLEEIYVHPCVNTATVALRTRDLMEVYFPFTGHTPQLLDIPDGEE
;
A
#
# COMPACT_ATOMS: atom_id res chain seq x y z
N MET A 1 6.90 4.68 17.87
CA MET A 1 7.35 5.09 16.52
C MET A 1 6.53 6.27 16.06
N GLU A 2 7.17 7.27 15.49
CA GLU A 2 6.48 8.49 15.05
C GLU A 2 5.69 8.27 13.78
N ARG A 3 4.45 8.79 13.76
CA ARG A 3 3.55 8.69 12.59
C ARG A 3 3.96 9.70 11.53
N ALA A 4 3.69 9.37 10.27
CA ALA A 4 3.99 10.20 9.10
C ALA A 4 5.48 10.65 9.05
N ASP A 5 6.37 9.78 9.49
CA ASP A 5 7.81 10.02 9.49
C ASP A 5 8.53 8.99 8.61
N PRO A 6 9.08 9.40 7.46
CA PRO A 6 9.78 8.45 6.58
C PRO A 6 11.04 7.90 7.22
N ASN A 7 11.75 8.67 8.07
CA ASN A 7 12.98 8.21 8.69
C ASN A 7 12.73 7.07 9.67
N ALA A 8 11.62 7.09 10.39
CA ALA A 8 11.23 5.99 11.26
C ALA A 8 10.99 4.70 10.45
N ILE A 9 10.39 4.83 9.27
CA ILE A 9 10.15 3.70 8.35
C ILE A 9 11.46 3.16 7.79
N TYR A 10 12.37 4.03 7.36
CA TYR A 10 13.69 3.60 6.85
C TYR A 10 14.46 2.83 7.92
N ALA A 11 14.47 3.34 9.16
CA ALA A 11 15.13 2.66 10.27
C ALA A 11 14.50 1.29 10.56
N LEU A 12 13.20 1.18 10.47
CA LEU A 12 12.49 -0.10 10.64
C LEU A 12 12.86 -1.10 9.55
N LEU A 13 12.86 -0.67 8.28
CA LEU A 13 13.24 -1.54 7.17
C LEU A 13 14.67 -2.06 7.32
N GLN A 14 15.60 -1.18 7.74
CA GLN A 14 16.97 -1.57 8.01
C GLN A 14 17.07 -2.58 9.15
N ARG A 15 16.34 -2.36 10.23
CA ARG A 15 16.31 -3.29 11.37
C ARG A 15 15.75 -4.66 10.99
N LEU A 16 14.80 -4.71 10.07
CA LEU A 16 14.22 -5.94 9.55
C LEU A 16 15.07 -6.60 8.46
N ASN A 17 16.19 -5.99 8.09
CA ASN A 17 17.06 -6.43 6.99
C ASN A 17 16.33 -6.51 5.64
N ILE A 18 15.40 -5.59 5.42
CA ILE A 18 14.71 -5.44 4.15
C ILE A 18 15.46 -4.41 3.31
N PRO A 19 16.11 -4.81 2.21
CA PRO A 19 16.76 -3.86 1.33
C PRO A 19 15.73 -3.01 0.59
N PHE A 20 16.04 -1.73 0.41
CA PHE A 20 15.17 -0.81 -0.32
C PHE A 20 15.99 0.25 -1.03
N ARG A 21 15.44 0.79 -2.10
CA ARG A 21 15.92 2.00 -2.74
C ARG A 21 14.89 3.09 -2.52
N LYS A 22 15.33 4.31 -2.34
CA LYS A 22 14.44 5.43 -2.09
C LYS A 22 14.75 6.60 -3.02
N VAL A 23 13.71 7.37 -3.31
CA VAL A 23 13.79 8.64 -4.03
C VAL A 23 12.96 9.65 -3.28
N GLU A 24 13.54 10.81 -3.00
CA GLU A 24 12.82 11.96 -2.49
C GLU A 24 12.35 12.79 -3.69
N HIS A 25 11.14 13.29 -3.62
CA HIS A 25 10.52 14.04 -4.72
C HIS A 25 9.41 14.93 -4.20
N PRO A 26 9.00 15.97 -4.95
CA PRO A 26 7.79 16.71 -4.60
C PRO A 26 6.56 15.78 -4.66
N ALA A 27 5.51 16.12 -3.92
CA ALA A 27 4.27 15.37 -3.99
C ALA A 27 3.79 15.26 -5.44
N ALA A 28 3.62 14.02 -5.92
CA ALA A 28 3.18 13.78 -7.29
C ALA A 28 1.73 14.19 -7.46
N SER A 29 1.46 15.02 -8.46
CA SER A 29 0.12 15.50 -8.79
C SER A 29 -0.35 15.05 -10.19
N SER A 30 0.51 14.38 -10.94
CA SER A 30 0.23 13.94 -12.30
C SER A 30 0.87 12.58 -12.60
N MET A 31 0.43 11.97 -13.71
CA MET A 31 1.06 10.75 -14.21
C MET A 31 2.50 10.99 -14.67
N GLU A 32 2.81 12.18 -15.15
CA GLU A 32 4.18 12.56 -15.54
C GLU A 32 5.10 12.58 -14.31
N ASP A 33 4.62 13.11 -13.18
CA ASP A 33 5.38 13.12 -11.93
C ASP A 33 5.69 11.69 -11.47
N LEU A 34 4.71 10.80 -11.55
CA LEU A 34 4.91 9.39 -11.19
C LEU A 34 5.89 8.69 -12.13
N SER A 35 5.82 8.98 -13.42
CA SER A 35 6.75 8.42 -14.41
C SER A 35 8.19 8.87 -14.14
N ALA A 36 8.38 10.11 -13.72
CA ALA A 36 9.70 10.62 -13.37
C ALA A 36 10.28 9.93 -12.14
N VAL A 37 9.44 9.65 -11.13
CA VAL A 37 9.85 8.89 -9.94
C VAL A 37 10.19 7.45 -10.33
N GLU A 38 9.35 6.83 -11.12
CA GLU A 38 9.57 5.46 -11.60
C GLU A 38 10.90 5.33 -12.34
N ALA A 39 11.22 6.28 -13.21
CA ALA A 39 12.47 6.28 -13.97
C ALA A 39 13.71 6.29 -13.08
N GLN A 40 13.64 6.94 -11.91
CA GLN A 40 14.74 6.98 -10.94
C GLN A 40 14.88 5.68 -10.14
N LEU A 41 13.79 4.92 -9.99
CA LEU A 41 13.78 3.68 -9.20
C LEU A 41 13.93 2.42 -10.04
N ARG A 42 13.65 2.50 -11.33
CA ARG A 42 13.61 1.33 -12.22
C ARG A 42 14.96 0.64 -12.32
N GLN A 43 14.94 -0.68 -12.17
CA GLN A 43 16.09 -1.54 -12.46
C GLN A 43 15.86 -2.34 -13.75
N PRO A 44 16.85 -2.40 -14.66
CA PRO A 44 16.74 -3.19 -15.88
C PRO A 44 16.51 -4.68 -15.57
N GLY A 45 15.58 -5.31 -16.31
CA GLY A 45 15.32 -6.74 -16.21
C GLY A 45 14.42 -7.19 -15.08
N ALA A 46 13.97 -6.27 -14.21
CA ALA A 46 13.03 -6.60 -13.13
C ALA A 46 11.61 -6.09 -13.45
N SER A 47 10.61 -6.84 -13.05
CA SER A 47 9.22 -6.42 -13.12
C SER A 47 8.88 -5.53 -11.92
N GLN A 48 8.50 -4.29 -12.18
CA GLN A 48 8.33 -3.26 -11.17
C GLN A 48 7.14 -2.39 -11.50
N ALA A 49 6.37 -2.01 -10.48
CA ALA A 49 5.30 -1.04 -10.64
C ALA A 49 4.88 -0.42 -9.30
N PHE A 50 4.24 0.75 -9.38
CA PHE A 50 3.45 1.25 -8.26
C PHE A 50 2.25 0.34 -8.03
N CYS A 51 1.77 0.30 -6.80
CA CYS A 51 0.44 -0.19 -6.51
C CYS A 51 -0.44 0.95 -6.01
N LYS A 52 -1.72 0.88 -6.30
CA LYS A 52 -2.69 1.77 -5.65
C LYS A 52 -2.98 1.22 -4.27
N ASN A 53 -3.01 2.11 -3.30
CA ASN A 53 -3.31 1.78 -1.91
C ASN A 53 -4.57 2.52 -1.51
N LEU A 54 -5.59 1.77 -1.12
CA LEU A 54 -6.92 2.33 -0.83
C LEU A 54 -7.31 1.95 0.60
N PHE A 55 -7.73 2.96 1.36
CA PHE A 55 -8.23 2.77 2.71
C PHE A 55 -9.77 2.78 2.67
N LEU A 56 -10.36 1.66 3.03
CA LEU A 56 -11.79 1.40 2.87
C LEU A 56 -12.43 1.04 4.21
N CYS A 57 -13.74 1.22 4.30
CA CYS A 57 -14.52 0.75 5.43
C CYS A 57 -15.86 0.17 4.96
N ASN A 58 -16.48 -0.63 5.83
CA ASN A 58 -17.82 -1.12 5.61
C ASN A 58 -18.86 0.00 5.81
N ARG A 59 -20.12 -0.28 5.50
CA ARG A 59 -21.21 0.68 5.63
C ARG A 59 -21.35 1.24 7.06
N GLN A 60 -21.15 0.39 8.07
CA GLN A 60 -21.28 0.77 9.47
C GLN A 60 -20.05 1.50 10.01
N LYS A 61 -18.98 1.61 9.23
CA LYS A 61 -17.70 2.21 9.64
C LYS A 61 -17.08 1.51 10.87
N THR A 62 -17.25 0.20 10.96
CA THR A 62 -16.76 -0.63 12.06
C THR A 62 -15.62 -1.56 11.66
N VAL A 63 -15.47 -1.83 10.37
CA VAL A 63 -14.40 -2.68 9.81
C VAL A 63 -13.65 -1.89 8.78
N PHE A 64 -12.32 -1.90 8.88
CA PHE A 64 -11.43 -1.14 8.01
C PHE A 64 -10.56 -2.08 7.19
N TYR A 65 -10.25 -1.64 5.97
CA TYR A 65 -9.47 -2.42 5.02
C TYR A 65 -8.39 -1.55 4.39
N LEU A 66 -7.24 -2.15 4.18
CA LEU A 66 -6.22 -1.61 3.27
C LEU A 66 -6.18 -2.53 2.04
N LEU A 67 -6.49 -1.97 0.89
CA LEU A 67 -6.45 -2.70 -0.38
C LEU A 67 -5.24 -2.26 -1.18
N LEU A 68 -4.40 -3.23 -1.56
CA LEU A 68 -3.31 -3.05 -2.51
C LEU A 68 -3.76 -3.61 -3.84
N ILE A 69 -3.81 -2.78 -4.87
CA ILE A 69 -4.27 -3.16 -6.21
C ILE A 69 -3.24 -2.72 -7.26
N ARG A 70 -3.04 -3.52 -8.30
CA ARG A 70 -2.15 -3.18 -9.40
C ARG A 70 -2.59 -1.86 -10.03
N GLU A 71 -1.64 -0.97 -10.32
CA GLU A 71 -1.95 0.42 -10.70
C GLU A 71 -2.76 0.57 -11.98
N ASP A 72 -2.64 -0.39 -12.91
CA ASP A 72 -3.35 -0.39 -14.19
C ASP A 72 -4.79 -0.95 -14.09
N LYS A 73 -5.18 -1.47 -12.93
CA LYS A 73 -6.54 -1.95 -12.70
C LYS A 73 -7.45 -0.84 -12.19
N ARG A 74 -8.68 -0.85 -12.68
CA ARG A 74 -9.72 0.06 -12.22
C ARG A 74 -10.32 -0.44 -10.91
N PHE A 75 -10.35 0.42 -9.90
CA PHE A 75 -11.02 0.10 -8.65
C PHE A 75 -12.52 0.34 -8.75
N LYS A 76 -13.30 -0.68 -8.38
CA LYS A 76 -14.77 -0.59 -8.24
C LYS A 76 -15.17 -1.16 -6.89
N THR A 77 -15.82 -0.34 -6.06
CA THR A 77 -16.26 -0.77 -4.72
C THR A 77 -17.18 -1.98 -4.78
N SER A 78 -18.08 -2.03 -5.76
CA SER A 78 -19.01 -3.15 -5.93
C SER A 78 -18.31 -4.49 -6.19
N VAL A 79 -17.23 -4.48 -6.96
CA VAL A 79 -16.45 -5.68 -7.26
C VAL A 79 -15.77 -6.20 -6.00
N VAL A 80 -15.06 -5.31 -5.29
CA VAL A 80 -14.33 -5.71 -4.09
C VAL A 80 -15.29 -6.12 -2.96
N SER A 81 -16.38 -5.39 -2.76
CA SER A 81 -17.41 -5.74 -1.79
C SER A 81 -17.92 -7.17 -2.00
N LYS A 82 -18.19 -7.53 -3.26
CA LYS A 82 -18.66 -8.87 -3.62
C LYS A 82 -17.59 -9.93 -3.37
N LEU A 83 -16.32 -9.65 -3.70
CA LEU A 83 -15.23 -10.59 -3.53
C LEU A 83 -14.97 -10.95 -2.06
N ILE A 84 -15.14 -9.99 -1.16
CA ILE A 84 -14.90 -10.21 0.28
C ILE A 84 -16.17 -10.51 1.07
N GLY A 85 -17.33 -10.53 0.41
CA GLY A 85 -18.61 -10.78 1.09
C GLY A 85 -19.01 -9.67 2.07
N ALA A 86 -18.54 -8.45 1.87
CA ALA A 86 -18.87 -7.32 2.74
C ALA A 86 -20.09 -6.57 2.21
N SER A 87 -20.76 -5.85 3.12
CA SER A 87 -21.73 -4.84 2.74
C SER A 87 -21.00 -3.70 1.99
N ARG A 88 -21.75 -2.78 1.42
CA ARG A 88 -21.22 -1.68 0.63
C ARG A 88 -19.96 -1.05 1.25
N LEU A 89 -18.84 -1.08 0.51
CA LEU A 89 -17.60 -0.41 0.88
C LEU A 89 -17.63 1.06 0.48
N SER A 90 -16.96 1.87 1.29
CA SER A 90 -16.69 3.27 1.01
C SER A 90 -15.27 3.62 1.46
N PHE A 91 -14.77 4.79 1.07
CA PHE A 91 -13.46 5.25 1.54
C PHE A 91 -13.51 5.58 3.03
N GLY A 92 -12.46 5.19 3.75
CA GLY A 92 -12.32 5.51 5.18
C GLY A 92 -12.02 6.99 5.40
N GLU A 93 -12.44 7.51 6.54
CA GLU A 93 -12.23 8.91 6.91
C GLU A 93 -10.76 9.16 7.29
N GLU A 94 -10.31 10.40 7.11
CA GLU A 94 -8.92 10.81 7.31
C GLU A 94 -8.44 10.61 8.75
N ASP A 95 -9.29 10.89 9.74
CA ASP A 95 -8.95 10.70 11.15
C ASP A 95 -8.71 9.23 11.49
N LYS A 96 -9.49 8.32 10.93
CA LYS A 96 -9.30 6.88 11.06
C LYS A 96 -8.05 6.40 10.34
N LEU A 97 -7.79 6.94 9.16
CA LEU A 97 -6.58 6.64 8.41
C LEU A 97 -5.33 6.98 9.22
N TYR A 98 -5.28 8.18 9.79
CA TYR A 98 -4.14 8.59 10.62
C TYR A 98 -4.03 7.77 11.91
N ALA A 99 -5.16 7.50 12.58
CA ALA A 99 -5.17 6.72 13.80
C ALA A 99 -4.69 5.28 13.59
N LEU A 100 -5.10 4.64 12.50
CA LEU A 100 -4.83 3.23 12.24
C LEU A 100 -3.54 2.98 11.44
N LEU A 101 -3.25 3.80 10.44
CA LEU A 101 -2.12 3.59 9.55
C LEU A 101 -1.04 4.68 9.65
N GLY A 102 -1.24 5.69 10.47
CA GLY A 102 -0.24 6.72 10.73
C GLY A 102 0.10 7.62 9.56
N VAL A 103 -0.82 7.74 8.59
CA VAL A 103 -0.58 8.51 7.35
C VAL A 103 -1.74 9.46 7.07
N HIS A 104 -1.44 10.49 6.28
CA HIS A 104 -2.45 11.38 5.71
C HIS A 104 -2.87 10.91 4.31
N PRO A 105 -4.01 11.37 3.79
CA PRO A 105 -4.40 11.09 2.40
C PRO A 105 -3.28 11.46 1.42
N GLY A 106 -3.12 10.65 0.37
CA GLY A 106 -2.03 10.79 -0.58
C GLY A 106 -0.76 10.01 -0.22
N ALA A 107 -0.63 9.54 1.02
CA ALA A 107 0.50 8.74 1.48
C ALA A 107 0.10 7.35 1.99
N ILE A 108 -1.08 6.87 1.63
CA ILE A 108 -1.56 5.54 2.02
C ILE A 108 -0.57 4.48 1.53
N THR A 109 -0.19 3.58 2.44
CA THR A 109 0.91 2.64 2.19
C THR A 109 0.79 1.40 3.07
N PRO A 110 1.20 0.21 2.57
CA PRO A 110 1.26 -0.97 3.42
C PRO A 110 2.28 -0.83 4.56
N LEU A 111 3.23 0.09 4.44
CA LEU A 111 4.22 0.31 5.51
C LEU A 111 3.58 0.91 6.76
N GLY A 112 2.41 1.55 6.64
CA GLY A 112 1.65 2.06 7.78
C GLY A 112 1.02 0.97 8.66
N LEU A 113 1.00 -0.28 8.22
CA LEU A 113 0.47 -1.38 9.02
C LEU A 113 1.20 -1.58 10.35
N VAL A 114 2.43 -1.08 10.47
CA VAL A 114 3.17 -1.12 11.74
C VAL A 114 2.46 -0.34 12.85
N PHE A 115 1.64 0.65 12.51
CA PHE A 115 0.88 1.43 13.49
C PHE A 115 -0.42 0.75 13.93
N ASP A 116 -0.86 -0.26 13.22
CA ASP A 116 -2.08 -1.02 13.54
C ASP A 116 -1.76 -2.21 14.47
N ALA A 117 -1.31 -1.89 15.67
CA ALA A 117 -0.88 -2.90 16.64
C ALA A 117 -2.02 -3.82 17.09
N GLU A 118 -3.26 -3.34 17.05
CA GLU A 118 -4.44 -4.12 17.46
C GLU A 118 -5.09 -4.89 16.30
N HIS A 119 -4.46 -4.85 15.11
CA HIS A 119 -4.92 -5.57 13.92
C HIS A 119 -6.37 -5.24 13.53
N GLN A 120 -6.72 -3.96 13.58
CA GLN A 120 -8.05 -3.47 13.22
C GLN A 120 -8.23 -3.31 11.70
N VAL A 121 -7.12 -3.22 10.96
CA VAL A 121 -7.14 -3.09 9.50
C VAL A 121 -6.95 -4.46 8.89
N ARG A 122 -7.89 -4.85 8.03
CA ARG A 122 -7.78 -6.08 7.23
C ARG A 122 -7.04 -5.77 5.94
N LEU A 123 -5.99 -6.54 5.68
CA LEU A 123 -5.16 -6.36 4.49
C LEU A 123 -5.73 -7.18 3.34
N LEU A 124 -6.08 -6.49 2.26
CA LEU A 124 -6.54 -7.09 1.01
C LEU A 124 -5.48 -6.83 -0.06
N MET A 125 -5.17 -7.82 -0.87
CA MET A 125 -4.12 -7.69 -1.88
C MET A 125 -4.54 -8.31 -3.20
N ASP A 126 -4.44 -7.55 -4.27
CA ASP A 126 -4.59 -8.05 -5.63
C ASP A 126 -3.54 -9.14 -5.87
N ARG A 127 -4.00 -10.34 -6.21
CA ARG A 127 -3.11 -11.48 -6.45
C ARG A 127 -2.07 -11.20 -7.53
N ASP A 128 -2.41 -10.38 -8.53
CA ASP A 128 -1.50 -10.07 -9.63
C ASP A 128 -0.29 -9.24 -9.20
N LEU A 129 -0.32 -8.61 -8.02
CA LEU A 129 0.86 -7.96 -7.46
C LEU A 129 1.98 -8.96 -7.14
N LEU A 130 1.64 -10.22 -6.90
CA LEU A 130 2.65 -11.25 -6.61
C LEU A 130 3.54 -11.58 -7.81
N SER A 131 3.13 -11.22 -9.02
CA SER A 131 3.96 -11.39 -10.23
C SER A 131 5.03 -10.31 -10.39
N LEU A 132 4.96 -9.23 -9.62
CA LEU A 132 5.95 -8.17 -9.63
C LEU A 132 7.10 -8.53 -8.68
N GLU A 133 8.33 -8.34 -9.14
CA GLU A 133 9.52 -8.52 -8.29
C GLU A 133 9.64 -7.41 -7.26
N GLU A 134 9.31 -6.18 -7.65
CA GLU A 134 9.35 -5.02 -6.78
C GLU A 134 8.06 -4.21 -6.88
N ILE A 135 7.67 -3.62 -5.77
CA ILE A 135 6.54 -2.71 -5.65
C ILE A 135 7.06 -1.36 -5.14
N TYR A 136 6.57 -0.28 -5.74
CA TYR A 136 6.87 1.07 -5.31
C TYR A 136 5.77 1.56 -4.37
N VAL A 137 6.16 1.99 -3.17
CA VAL A 137 5.23 2.48 -2.15
C VAL A 137 5.79 3.72 -1.44
N HIS A 138 4.93 4.46 -0.79
CA HIS A 138 5.34 5.62 0.02
C HIS A 138 5.83 5.18 1.41
N PRO A 139 6.90 5.79 1.92
CA PRO A 139 7.35 5.56 3.29
C PRO A 139 6.59 6.47 4.28
N CYS A 140 5.28 6.38 4.30
CA CYS A 140 4.35 7.14 5.14
C CYS A 140 4.31 8.66 4.88
N VAL A 141 4.92 9.11 3.81
CA VAL A 141 4.80 10.48 3.28
C VAL A 141 4.71 10.42 1.76
N ASN A 142 4.09 11.42 1.13
CA ASN A 142 3.95 11.46 -0.33
C ASN A 142 5.09 12.23 -1.04
N THR A 143 6.13 12.60 -0.30
CA THR A 143 7.32 13.28 -0.82
C THR A 143 8.53 12.36 -0.96
N ALA A 144 8.29 11.07 -0.86
CA ALA A 144 9.28 10.04 -1.12
C ALA A 144 8.60 8.77 -1.61
N THR A 145 9.35 7.93 -2.29
CA THR A 145 8.92 6.61 -2.74
C THR A 145 10.04 5.62 -2.50
N VAL A 146 9.70 4.43 -2.06
CA VAL A 146 10.66 3.34 -1.90
C VAL A 146 10.28 2.18 -2.81
N ALA A 147 11.31 1.51 -3.35
CA ALA A 147 11.17 0.25 -4.06
C ALA A 147 11.49 -0.88 -3.10
N LEU A 148 10.55 -1.78 -2.92
CA LEU A 148 10.68 -2.95 -2.06
C LEU A 148 10.44 -4.21 -2.86
N ARG A 149 11.19 -5.28 -2.54
CA ARG A 149 10.87 -6.58 -3.12
C ARG A 149 9.52 -7.04 -2.58
N THR A 150 8.65 -7.48 -3.48
CA THR A 150 7.33 -8.03 -3.13
C THR A 150 7.48 -9.17 -2.13
N ARG A 151 8.49 -10.02 -2.33
CA ARG A 151 8.82 -11.12 -1.43
C ARG A 151 9.07 -10.64 0.01
N ASP A 152 9.79 -9.54 0.19
CA ASP A 152 10.10 -9.02 1.52
C ASP A 152 8.86 -8.45 2.22
N LEU A 153 7.94 -7.85 1.48
CA LEU A 153 6.65 -7.47 2.04
C LEU A 153 5.88 -8.69 2.53
N MET A 154 5.80 -9.74 1.71
CA MET A 154 5.02 -10.94 2.00
C MET A 154 5.63 -11.80 3.11
N GLU A 155 6.95 -12.00 3.08
CA GLU A 155 7.62 -12.96 3.96
C GLU A 155 8.21 -12.34 5.23
N VAL A 156 8.43 -11.01 5.26
CA VAL A 156 9.07 -10.32 6.39
C VAL A 156 8.16 -9.24 6.96
N TYR A 157 7.75 -8.27 6.19
CA TYR A 157 7.06 -7.09 6.71
C TYR A 157 5.65 -7.41 7.23
N PHE A 158 4.83 -8.08 6.45
CA PHE A 158 3.47 -8.42 6.88
C PHE A 158 3.47 -9.37 8.08
N PRO A 159 4.30 -10.43 8.13
CA PRO A 159 4.40 -11.23 9.35
C PRO A 159 4.87 -10.42 10.57
N PHE A 160 5.80 -9.49 10.39
CA PHE A 160 6.25 -8.62 11.48
C PHE A 160 5.12 -7.76 12.03
N THR A 161 4.28 -7.18 11.17
CA THR A 161 3.13 -6.37 11.62
C THR A 161 1.93 -7.21 12.07
N GLY A 162 1.97 -8.52 11.85
CA GLY A 162 0.88 -9.43 12.22
C GLY A 162 -0.30 -9.42 11.27
N HIS A 163 -0.11 -8.96 10.04
CA HIS A 163 -1.15 -8.91 9.02
C HIS A 163 -0.90 -9.99 7.97
N THR A 164 -1.95 -10.75 7.66
CA THR A 164 -1.93 -11.74 6.59
C THR A 164 -2.81 -11.22 5.45
N PRO A 165 -2.25 -10.98 4.25
CA PRO A 165 -3.08 -10.48 3.15
C PRO A 165 -4.08 -11.52 2.68
N GLN A 166 -5.34 -11.10 2.51
CA GLN A 166 -6.32 -11.86 1.76
C GLN A 166 -6.10 -11.54 0.29
N LEU A 167 -5.72 -12.56 -0.49
CA LEU A 167 -5.47 -12.39 -1.91
C LEU A 167 -6.79 -12.38 -2.67
N LEU A 168 -6.97 -11.40 -3.54
CA LEU A 168 -8.18 -11.22 -4.32
C LEU A 168 -7.87 -11.33 -5.82
N ASP A 169 -8.77 -12.01 -6.54
CA ASP A 169 -8.72 -12.07 -7.99
C ASP A 169 -9.52 -10.90 -8.57
N ILE A 170 -8.91 -9.73 -8.59
CA ILE A 170 -9.53 -8.51 -9.11
C ILE A 170 -9.42 -8.54 -10.63
N PRO A 171 -10.52 -8.42 -11.37
CA PRO A 171 -10.47 -8.45 -12.83
C PRO A 171 -9.72 -7.22 -13.37
N ASP A 172 -9.06 -7.40 -14.52
CA ASP A 172 -8.56 -6.29 -15.29
C ASP A 172 -9.74 -5.38 -15.66
N GLY A 173 -9.56 -4.08 -15.47
CA GLY A 173 -10.64 -3.15 -15.73
C GLY A 173 -10.92 -3.08 -17.23
N GLU A 174 -11.99 -3.74 -17.67
CA GLU A 174 -12.58 -3.40 -18.96
C GLU A 174 -13.38 -2.11 -18.82
N GLU A 175 -13.34 -1.30 -19.84
CA GLU A 175 -14.04 -0.02 -19.94
C GLU A 175 -15.55 -0.12 -19.66
#